data_7f68c5660f85af6a31be2178da204968
#
_entry.id   7f68c5660f85af6a31be2178da204968
#
_cell.length_a   1.000
_cell.length_b   1.000
_cell.length_c   1.000
_cell.angle_alpha   90.00
_cell.angle_beta   90.00
_cell.angle_gamma   90.00
#
_symmetry.space_group_name_H-M   'P 1'
#
loop_
_entity.id
_entity.type
_entity.pdbx_description
1 polymer ?
#
loop_
_entity_poly.entity_id
_entity_poly.type
_entity_poly.pdbx_seq_one_letter_code
_entity_poly.pdbx_strand_id
1 'polypeptide(L)'
;VFRKTILTTFFILGLFTAFQAHAHDGATGVVKERMDLMKVIGKNTKAIAPIAMGAADMDLKAVEKGAMAISRAAKLVVDKFPKGSISMVSEAKENIWTNWEEFSGQLNMMAIDANNLAKLAQDQEEFELLEAFEKLVAGCKKCHREYRQK
;
A
#
# COMPACT_ATOMS: atom_id res chain seq x y z
N VAL A 1 63.81 9.00 -37.28
CA VAL A 1 62.52 9.70 -37.48
C VAL A 1 61.42 8.81 -36.91
N PHE A 2 61.01 9.07 -35.63
CA PHE A 2 59.90 8.33 -34.98
C PHE A 2 58.61 9.14 -35.09
N ARG A 3 57.59 8.63 -35.85
CA ARG A 3 56.27 9.15 -35.92
C ARG A 3 55.47 8.59 -34.72
N LYS A 4 55.13 9.48 -33.75
CA LYS A 4 54.17 9.19 -32.67
C LYS A 4 52.75 9.29 -33.21
N THR A 5 52.05 8.17 -33.30
CA THR A 5 50.64 8.10 -33.60
C THR A 5 49.85 8.32 -32.27
N ILE A 6 49.13 9.43 -32.15
CA ILE A 6 48.28 9.70 -31.02
C ILE A 6 46.92 9.03 -31.30
N LEU A 7 46.59 7.99 -30.54
CA LEU A 7 45.29 7.33 -30.57
C LEU A 7 44.34 8.10 -29.64
N THR A 8 43.46 8.88 -30.22
CA THR A 8 42.41 9.62 -29.49
C THR A 8 41.25 8.68 -29.22
N THR A 9 41.18 8.16 -28.01
CA THR A 9 40.05 7.33 -27.57
C THR A 9 38.87 8.24 -27.21
N PHE A 10 37.85 8.25 -28.05
CA PHE A 10 36.57 8.92 -27.78
C PHE A 10 35.79 8.09 -26.75
N PHE A 11 35.73 8.57 -25.50
CA PHE A 11 34.90 7.99 -24.44
C PHE A 11 33.47 8.56 -24.61
N ILE A 12 32.60 7.77 -25.24
CA ILE A 12 31.19 8.11 -25.35
C ILE A 12 30.55 7.81 -23.99
N LEU A 13 30.38 8.86 -23.20
CA LEU A 13 29.62 8.81 -21.93
C LEU A 13 28.11 8.73 -22.27
N GLY A 14 27.59 7.51 -22.38
CA GLY A 14 26.18 7.24 -22.59
C GLY A 14 25.38 7.71 -21.36
N LEU A 15 24.64 8.80 -21.52
CA LEU A 15 23.67 9.29 -20.53
C LEU A 15 22.49 8.31 -20.49
N PHE A 16 22.54 7.31 -19.60
CA PHE A 16 21.38 6.51 -19.24
C PHE A 16 20.44 7.37 -18.43
N THR A 17 19.49 8.03 -19.10
CA THR A 17 18.31 8.60 -18.42
C THR A 17 17.45 7.45 -17.95
N ALA A 18 17.53 7.14 -16.66
CA ALA A 18 16.56 6.24 -16.02
C ALA A 18 15.19 6.88 -16.11
N PHE A 19 14.35 6.41 -17.03
CA PHE A 19 12.92 6.67 -17.01
C PHE A 19 12.36 6.02 -15.74
N GLN A 20 12.20 6.81 -14.70
CA GLN A 20 11.38 6.42 -13.56
C GLN A 20 9.94 6.44 -14.05
N ALA A 21 9.40 5.27 -14.35
CA ALA A 21 7.99 5.10 -14.63
C ALA A 21 7.20 5.44 -13.35
N HIS A 22 6.71 6.67 -13.28
CA HIS A 22 5.72 7.09 -12.28
C HIS A 22 4.37 6.51 -12.72
N ALA A 23 4.11 5.25 -12.37
CA ALA A 23 2.89 4.52 -12.72
C ALA A 23 1.59 5.18 -12.16
N HIS A 24 1.71 6.30 -11.45
CA HIS A 24 0.59 6.97 -10.78
C HIS A 24 0.43 8.45 -11.12
N ASP A 25 1.24 9.01 -12.01
CA ASP A 25 1.07 10.37 -12.51
C ASP A 25 -0.08 10.40 -13.52
N GLY A 26 -1.15 11.13 -13.18
CA GLY A 26 -2.32 11.31 -14.03
C GLY A 26 -3.65 10.82 -13.45
N ALA A 27 -3.65 10.15 -12.29
CA ALA A 27 -4.91 9.81 -11.62
C ALA A 27 -5.62 11.08 -11.11
N THR A 28 -6.92 11.19 -11.41
CA THR A 28 -7.78 12.30 -10.96
C THR A 28 -9.08 11.76 -10.37
N GLY A 29 -9.87 12.63 -9.74
CA GLY A 29 -11.19 12.29 -9.20
C GLY A 29 -11.15 11.11 -8.25
N VAL A 30 -12.19 10.28 -8.30
CA VAL A 30 -12.38 9.13 -7.39
C VAL A 30 -11.26 8.09 -7.49
N VAL A 31 -10.60 7.94 -8.65
CA VAL A 31 -9.45 7.05 -8.82
C VAL A 31 -8.27 7.53 -7.98
N LYS A 32 -7.98 8.84 -8.01
CA LYS A 32 -6.94 9.43 -7.17
C LYS A 32 -7.28 9.30 -5.68
N GLU A 33 -8.52 9.58 -5.30
CA GLU A 33 -8.96 9.50 -3.91
C GLU A 33 -8.75 8.09 -3.32
N ARG A 34 -9.15 7.03 -4.04
CA ARG A 34 -8.91 5.65 -3.56
C ARG A 34 -7.44 5.29 -3.50
N MET A 35 -6.63 5.76 -4.45
CA MET A 35 -5.18 5.53 -4.42
C MET A 35 -4.52 6.24 -3.23
N ASP A 36 -4.95 7.45 -2.90
CA ASP A 36 -4.43 8.19 -1.74
C ASP A 36 -4.83 7.51 -0.43
N LEU A 37 -6.06 6.99 -0.31
CA LEU A 37 -6.49 6.19 0.85
C LEU A 37 -5.66 4.89 0.97
N MET A 38 -5.38 4.20 -0.14
CA MET A 38 -4.50 3.01 -0.14
C MET A 38 -3.06 3.36 0.27
N LYS A 39 -2.54 4.54 -0.11
CA LYS A 39 -1.24 5.04 0.36
C LYS A 39 -1.25 5.28 1.87
N VAL A 40 -2.34 5.83 2.44
CA VAL A 40 -2.50 5.99 3.89
C VAL A 40 -2.46 4.63 4.58
N ILE A 41 -3.22 3.64 4.08
CA ILE A 41 -3.22 2.28 4.62
C ILE A 41 -1.80 1.68 4.57
N GLY A 42 -1.16 1.70 3.40
CA GLY A 42 0.16 1.12 3.23
C GLY A 42 1.25 1.79 4.06
N LYS A 43 1.22 3.13 4.21
CA LYS A 43 2.15 3.88 5.06
C LYS A 43 2.05 3.45 6.52
N ASN A 44 0.82 3.37 7.04
CA ASN A 44 0.60 3.01 8.44
C ASN A 44 0.90 1.53 8.70
N THR A 45 0.56 0.62 7.78
CA THR A 45 0.94 -0.80 7.87
C THR A 45 2.47 -0.96 7.94
N LYS A 46 3.22 -0.23 7.09
CA LYS A 46 4.69 -0.25 7.12
C LYS A 46 5.27 0.31 8.42
N ALA A 47 4.63 1.32 9.02
CA ALA A 47 5.08 1.90 10.28
C ALA A 47 4.83 0.97 11.48
N ILE A 48 3.71 0.24 11.48
CA ILE A 48 3.36 -0.71 12.55
C ILE A 48 4.22 -1.99 12.48
N ALA A 49 4.55 -2.46 11.26
CA ALA A 49 5.18 -3.75 11.04
C ALA A 49 6.41 -4.02 11.94
N PRO A 50 7.45 -3.14 12.00
CA PRO A 50 8.62 -3.41 12.82
C PRO A 50 8.29 -3.49 14.32
N ILE A 51 7.30 -2.75 14.81
CA ILE A 51 6.87 -2.76 16.20
C ILE A 51 6.13 -4.07 16.51
N ALA A 52 5.10 -4.40 15.75
CA ALA A 52 4.30 -5.60 15.96
C ALA A 52 5.09 -6.90 15.76
N MET A 53 6.13 -6.89 14.91
CA MET A 53 7.01 -8.04 14.66
C MET A 53 8.22 -8.12 15.61
N GLY A 54 8.34 -7.22 16.57
CA GLY A 54 9.45 -7.20 17.54
C GLY A 54 10.81 -6.78 16.93
N ALA A 55 10.81 -6.15 15.76
CA ALA A 55 12.01 -5.65 15.10
C ALA A 55 12.37 -4.19 15.48
N ALA A 56 11.50 -3.53 16.24
CA ALA A 56 11.69 -2.21 16.83
C ALA A 56 11.15 -2.19 18.25
N ASP A 57 11.53 -1.18 19.03
CA ASP A 57 11.01 -0.98 20.39
C ASP A 57 9.48 -0.87 20.38
N MET A 58 8.85 -1.41 21.43
CA MET A 58 7.40 -1.38 21.60
C MET A 58 6.91 0.06 21.79
N ASP A 59 6.08 0.51 20.84
CA ASP A 59 5.37 1.80 20.88
C ASP A 59 3.88 1.57 20.64
N LEU A 60 3.16 1.27 21.70
CA LEU A 60 1.72 0.99 21.65
C LEU A 60 0.92 2.18 21.11
N LYS A 61 1.35 3.41 21.39
CA LYS A 61 0.68 4.62 20.87
C LYS A 61 0.84 4.76 19.36
N ALA A 62 2.00 4.42 18.83
CA ALA A 62 2.22 4.41 17.39
C ALA A 62 1.38 3.32 16.71
N VAL A 63 1.29 2.12 17.30
CA VAL A 63 0.44 1.02 16.82
C VAL A 63 -1.04 1.44 16.83
N GLU A 64 -1.55 1.95 17.94
CA GLU A 64 -2.94 2.44 18.08
C GLU A 64 -3.26 3.48 17.01
N LYS A 65 -2.46 4.54 16.93
CA LYS A 65 -2.65 5.64 15.97
C LYS A 65 -2.63 5.17 14.52
N GLY A 66 -1.67 4.32 14.18
CA GLY A 66 -1.53 3.79 12.83
C GLY A 66 -2.68 2.85 12.46
N ALA A 67 -3.07 1.95 13.36
CA ALA A 67 -4.18 1.04 13.15
C ALA A 67 -5.54 1.77 13.04
N MET A 68 -5.78 2.79 13.85
CA MET A 68 -6.95 3.65 13.69
C MET A 68 -6.97 4.40 12.35
N ALA A 69 -5.81 4.84 11.85
CA ALA A 69 -5.72 5.48 10.54
C ALA A 69 -6.05 4.49 9.42
N ILE A 70 -5.59 3.23 9.51
CA ILE A 70 -5.95 2.16 8.58
C ILE A 70 -7.46 1.90 8.62
N SER A 71 -8.05 1.74 9.81
CA SER A 71 -9.49 1.48 9.98
C SER A 71 -10.34 2.58 9.34
N ARG A 72 -10.01 3.85 9.58
CA ARG A 72 -10.72 4.99 8.98
C ARG A 72 -10.58 5.00 7.45
N ALA A 73 -9.38 4.82 6.93
CA ALA A 73 -9.15 4.81 5.49
C ALA A 73 -9.86 3.64 4.81
N ALA A 74 -9.91 2.45 5.44
CA ALA A 74 -10.62 1.28 4.93
C ALA A 74 -12.14 1.52 4.83
N LYS A 75 -12.75 2.22 5.79
CA LYS A 75 -14.16 2.60 5.74
C LYS A 75 -14.47 3.59 4.62
N LEU A 76 -13.54 4.51 4.33
CA LEU A 76 -13.74 5.53 3.31
C LEU A 76 -13.48 5.03 1.90
N VAL A 77 -12.56 4.07 1.73
CA VAL A 77 -12.13 3.61 0.41
C VAL A 77 -13.21 2.82 -0.32
N VAL A 78 -14.13 2.16 0.38
CA VAL A 78 -15.23 1.40 -0.23
C VAL A 78 -16.09 2.28 -1.13
N ASP A 79 -16.36 3.51 -0.72
CA ASP A 79 -17.16 4.48 -1.47
C ASP A 79 -16.43 5.06 -2.70
N LYS A 80 -15.15 4.73 -2.87
CA LYS A 80 -14.33 5.22 -3.98
C LYS A 80 -14.28 4.25 -5.17
N PHE A 81 -15.21 3.29 -5.23
CA PHE A 81 -15.37 2.35 -6.33
C PHE A 81 -16.75 2.43 -7.00
N PRO A 82 -17.24 3.62 -7.42
CA PRO A 82 -18.46 3.67 -8.20
C PRO A 82 -18.30 2.85 -9.48
N LYS A 83 -19.40 2.24 -9.93
CA LYS A 83 -19.39 1.33 -11.11
C LYS A 83 -18.79 2.04 -12.33
N GLY A 84 -17.86 1.37 -13.00
CA GLY A 84 -17.19 1.90 -14.18
C GLY A 84 -16.05 2.89 -13.90
N SER A 85 -15.64 3.10 -12.65
CA SER A 85 -14.53 3.99 -12.29
C SER A 85 -13.16 3.35 -12.54
N ILE A 86 -12.97 2.70 -13.70
CA ILE A 86 -11.66 2.25 -14.18
C ILE A 86 -11.05 3.33 -15.06
N SER A 87 -9.74 3.48 -14.97
CA SER A 87 -8.92 4.28 -15.87
C SER A 87 -7.62 3.56 -16.17
N MET A 88 -6.89 3.98 -17.17
CA MET A 88 -5.60 3.38 -17.56
C MET A 88 -4.54 3.40 -16.44
N VAL A 89 -4.67 4.33 -15.49
CA VAL A 89 -3.76 4.46 -14.32
C VAL A 89 -4.27 3.69 -13.10
N SER A 90 -5.45 3.07 -13.19
CA SER A 90 -6.03 2.28 -12.09
C SER A 90 -5.57 0.83 -12.18
N GLU A 91 -5.06 0.30 -11.09
CA GLU A 91 -4.74 -1.13 -10.97
C GLU A 91 -5.94 -1.97 -10.47
N ALA A 92 -7.13 -1.37 -10.33
CA ALA A 92 -8.34 -2.10 -9.95
C ALA A 92 -8.85 -2.95 -11.11
N LYS A 93 -9.25 -4.19 -10.83
CA LYS A 93 -9.85 -5.11 -11.81
C LYS A 93 -11.35 -4.90 -11.93
N GLU A 94 -11.92 -5.21 -13.08
CA GLU A 94 -13.37 -5.09 -13.34
C GLU A 94 -14.22 -6.04 -12.51
N ASN A 95 -13.66 -7.19 -12.07
CA ASN A 95 -14.39 -8.15 -11.25
C ASN A 95 -14.81 -7.61 -9.87
N ILE A 96 -14.31 -6.45 -9.45
CA ILE A 96 -14.79 -5.73 -8.26
C ILE A 96 -16.30 -5.53 -8.29
N TRP A 97 -16.85 -5.11 -9.43
CA TRP A 97 -18.27 -4.79 -9.54
C TRP A 97 -19.17 -6.00 -9.77
N THR A 98 -18.62 -7.10 -10.27
CA THR A 98 -19.36 -8.39 -10.34
C THR A 98 -19.36 -9.12 -9.00
N ASN A 99 -18.34 -8.91 -8.17
CA ASN A 99 -18.18 -9.54 -6.85
C ASN A 99 -18.25 -8.49 -5.73
N TRP A 100 -19.15 -7.50 -5.86
CA TRP A 100 -19.20 -6.34 -4.98
C TRP A 100 -19.36 -6.68 -3.50
N GLU A 101 -20.22 -7.63 -3.17
CA GLU A 101 -20.44 -8.03 -1.77
C GLU A 101 -19.15 -8.58 -1.13
N GLU A 102 -18.45 -9.44 -1.85
CA GLU A 102 -17.19 -9.99 -1.35
C GLU A 102 -16.10 -8.92 -1.25
N PHE A 103 -15.94 -8.09 -2.29
CA PHE A 103 -14.97 -6.99 -2.31
C PHE A 103 -15.21 -6.00 -1.17
N SER A 104 -16.43 -5.49 -1.02
CA SER A 104 -16.79 -4.54 0.03
C SER A 104 -16.71 -5.19 1.42
N GLY A 105 -17.09 -6.46 1.54
CA GLY A 105 -16.90 -7.26 2.74
C GLY A 105 -15.44 -7.37 3.19
N GLN A 106 -14.50 -7.57 2.25
CA GLN A 106 -13.06 -7.60 2.57
C GLN A 106 -12.54 -6.24 3.06
N LEU A 107 -13.00 -5.12 2.50
CA LEU A 107 -12.66 -3.78 2.99
C LEU A 107 -13.22 -3.52 4.39
N ASN A 108 -14.46 -3.95 4.65
CA ASN A 108 -15.08 -3.86 5.98
C ASN A 108 -14.32 -4.71 7.01
N MET A 109 -13.93 -5.95 6.65
CA MET A 109 -13.12 -6.79 7.53
C MET A 109 -11.76 -6.15 7.82
N MET A 110 -11.11 -5.53 6.84
CA MET A 110 -9.87 -4.79 7.08
C MET A 110 -10.07 -3.65 8.09
N ALA A 111 -11.20 -2.94 8.01
CA ALA A 111 -11.52 -1.89 8.98
C ALA A 111 -11.72 -2.44 10.39
N ILE A 112 -12.37 -3.61 10.52
CA ILE A 112 -12.61 -4.31 11.79
C ILE A 112 -11.27 -4.81 12.35
N ASP A 113 -10.45 -5.51 11.56
CA ASP A 113 -9.17 -6.05 12.00
C ASP A 113 -8.19 -4.94 12.42
N ALA A 114 -8.15 -3.83 11.69
CA ALA A 114 -7.36 -2.68 12.08
C ALA A 114 -7.88 -2.02 13.38
N ASN A 115 -9.20 -1.94 13.57
CA ASN A 115 -9.75 -1.43 14.82
C ASN A 115 -9.46 -2.35 16.01
N ASN A 116 -9.49 -3.68 15.80
CA ASN A 116 -9.10 -4.64 16.82
C ASN A 116 -7.63 -4.46 17.22
N LEU A 117 -6.73 -4.33 16.24
CA LEU A 117 -5.31 -4.06 16.50
C LEU A 117 -5.10 -2.76 17.30
N ALA A 118 -5.85 -1.70 16.97
CA ALA A 118 -5.81 -0.45 17.73
C ALA A 118 -6.28 -0.64 19.18
N LYS A 119 -7.35 -1.43 19.38
CA LYS A 119 -7.87 -1.72 20.72
C LYS A 119 -6.88 -2.52 21.56
N LEU A 120 -6.25 -3.56 21.01
CA LEU A 120 -5.23 -4.33 21.70
C LEU A 120 -4.06 -3.44 22.16
N ALA A 121 -3.61 -2.52 21.30
CA ALA A 121 -2.57 -1.56 21.65
C ALA A 121 -3.03 -0.59 22.77
N GLN A 122 -4.28 -0.14 22.75
CA GLN A 122 -4.87 0.72 23.77
C GLN A 122 -5.01 -0.02 25.12
N ASP A 123 -5.40 -1.29 25.10
CA ASP A 123 -5.58 -2.14 26.27
C ASP A 123 -4.24 -2.72 26.79
N GLN A 124 -3.11 -2.43 26.11
CA GLN A 124 -1.75 -2.88 26.42
C GLN A 124 -1.55 -4.41 26.30
N GLU A 125 -2.32 -5.06 25.40
CA GLU A 125 -2.26 -6.50 25.13
C GLU A 125 -1.15 -6.81 24.11
N GLU A 126 0.11 -6.63 24.53
CA GLU A 126 1.30 -6.70 23.65
C GLU A 126 1.46 -8.06 22.97
N PHE A 127 1.14 -9.15 23.67
CA PHE A 127 1.32 -10.52 23.18
C PHE A 127 0.38 -10.86 21.99
N GLU A 128 -0.75 -10.18 21.86
CA GLU A 128 -1.73 -10.40 20.81
C GLU A 128 -1.49 -9.54 19.56
N LEU A 129 -0.58 -8.54 19.65
CA LEU A 129 -0.36 -7.57 18.56
C LEU A 129 0.17 -8.24 17.29
N LEU A 130 1.08 -9.22 17.43
CA LEU A 130 1.65 -9.91 16.26
C LEU A 130 0.57 -10.65 15.49
N GLU A 131 -0.23 -11.46 16.16
CA GLU A 131 -1.31 -12.23 15.52
C GLU A 131 -2.35 -11.31 14.85
N ALA A 132 -2.79 -10.27 15.57
CA ALA A 132 -3.74 -9.29 15.01
C ALA A 132 -3.18 -8.54 13.80
N PHE A 133 -1.89 -8.19 13.83
CA PHE A 133 -1.22 -7.54 12.71
C PHE A 133 -1.08 -8.49 11.51
N GLU A 134 -0.68 -9.74 11.73
CA GLU A 134 -0.57 -10.75 10.67
C GLU A 134 -1.92 -11.01 10.01
N LYS A 135 -3.00 -11.10 10.77
CA LYS A 135 -4.37 -11.23 10.27
C LYS A 135 -4.75 -10.07 9.38
N LEU A 136 -4.51 -8.83 9.81
CA LEU A 136 -4.75 -7.63 9.01
C LEU A 136 -3.99 -7.68 7.67
N VAL A 137 -2.69 -8.02 7.70
CA VAL A 137 -1.84 -8.11 6.50
C VAL A 137 -2.27 -9.23 5.57
N ALA A 138 -2.72 -10.37 6.11
CA ALA A 138 -3.24 -11.48 5.31
C ALA A 138 -4.50 -11.05 4.52
N GLY A 139 -5.39 -10.28 5.12
CA GLY A 139 -6.54 -9.66 4.44
C GLY A 139 -6.13 -8.77 3.28
N CYS A 140 -5.12 -7.90 3.47
CA CYS A 140 -4.58 -7.05 2.41
C CYS A 140 -4.05 -7.87 1.22
N LYS A 141 -3.28 -8.93 1.49
CA LYS A 141 -2.71 -9.82 0.46
C LYS A 141 -3.81 -10.57 -0.31
N LYS A 142 -4.84 -11.06 0.39
CA LYS A 142 -5.98 -11.75 -0.22
C LYS A 142 -6.70 -10.83 -1.20
N CYS A 143 -7.11 -9.66 -0.76
CA CYS A 143 -7.83 -8.67 -1.56
C CYS A 143 -7.02 -8.23 -2.80
N HIS A 144 -5.75 -7.89 -2.64
CA HIS A 144 -4.89 -7.46 -3.75
C HIS A 144 -4.66 -8.57 -4.79
N ARG A 145 -4.51 -9.83 -4.37
CA ARG A 145 -4.38 -10.96 -5.31
C ARG A 145 -5.61 -11.09 -6.21
N GLU A 146 -6.79 -10.83 -5.67
CA GLU A 146 -8.05 -11.03 -6.35
C GLU A 146 -8.49 -9.83 -7.19
N TYR A 147 -8.36 -8.61 -6.64
CA TYR A 147 -8.97 -7.39 -7.18
C TYR A 147 -7.97 -6.36 -7.72
N ARG A 148 -6.65 -6.60 -7.60
CA ARG A 148 -5.61 -5.69 -8.11
C ARG A 148 -4.85 -6.32 -9.26
N GLN A 149 -4.62 -5.54 -10.34
CA GLN A 149 -3.73 -5.91 -11.44
C GLN A 149 -2.26 -5.92 -10.95
N LYS A 150 -1.44 -6.77 -11.57
CA LYS A 150 0.01 -6.86 -11.29
C LYS A 150 0.75 -5.83 -12.10
#